data_5a59506fdb06baa25a1be019e3d2a149
#
_entry.id   5a59506fdb06baa25a1be019e3d2a149
#
_cell.length_a   1.000
_cell.length_b   1.000
_cell.length_c   1.000
_cell.angle_alpha   90.00
_cell.angle_beta   90.00
_cell.angle_gamma   90.00
#
_symmetry.space_group_name_H-M   'P 1'
#
loop_
_entity.id
_entity.type
_entity.pdbx_description
1 polymer ?
#
loop_
_entity_poly.entity_id
_entity_poly.type
_entity_poly.pdbx_seq_one_letter_code
_entity_poly.pdbx_strand_id
1 'polypeptide(L)'
;MPAEPRPIQERQGLDPQQLDPAILRSTSPLVLRGLVRDWPLARAGASSAQSAAAYLRGFDRGEAVVAQVGPPEIGGRFFYNADMSGFNFRPERVPLGVVLDTLLRDLHASQPPAIYVGSTTLDTYLPGLRAHNPIALPQGEPLASIWIGNRTRIAAHQDLPDNLACVVAGRRRFTLFPPDQLANLYIGPLDLTPAGQPVSLVDIAAPDLQRFPRYAQALDHALVAELAPGDALLIPSMWWHHVEALESFNVLINFWWRQSPAYMDSPMNALMLALLTIRDLPAEQRATWQEVFRHYVFEPDDSTAAHLPDAARGVLAPMDDASARSLRARLLQRLNL
;
A
#
# COMPACT_ATOMS: atom_id res chain seq x y z
N MET A 1 -30.07 -6.54 -2.50
CA MET A 1 -28.75 -7.16 -2.71
C MET A 1 -27.74 -6.03 -2.71
N PRO A 2 -26.54 -6.16 -2.13
CA PRO A 2 -25.50 -5.13 -2.26
C PRO A 2 -25.19 -4.89 -3.74
N ALA A 3 -24.84 -3.65 -4.09
CA ALA A 3 -24.46 -3.32 -5.46
C ALA A 3 -23.19 -4.07 -5.87
N GLU A 4 -23.07 -4.41 -7.16
CA GLU A 4 -21.80 -4.93 -7.69
C GLU A 4 -20.78 -3.80 -7.75
N PRO A 5 -19.49 -4.07 -7.42
CA PRO A 5 -18.45 -3.06 -7.53
C PRO A 5 -18.36 -2.47 -8.94
N ARG A 6 -18.21 -1.15 -9.02
CA ARG A 6 -18.10 -0.45 -10.31
C ARG A 6 -16.69 -0.60 -10.89
N PRO A 7 -16.53 -0.64 -12.22
CA PRO A 7 -15.21 -0.67 -12.83
C PRO A 7 -14.43 0.63 -12.55
N ILE A 8 -13.11 0.51 -12.35
CA ILE A 8 -12.20 1.65 -12.29
C ILE A 8 -12.09 2.27 -13.67
N GLN A 9 -12.00 3.61 -13.74
CA GLN A 9 -11.79 4.31 -15.01
C GLN A 9 -10.48 3.87 -15.67
N GLU A 10 -10.50 3.67 -17.00
CA GLU A 10 -9.34 3.20 -17.75
C GLU A 10 -8.79 4.29 -18.70
N ARG A 11 -7.48 4.24 -18.92
CA ARG A 11 -6.74 4.99 -19.92
C ARG A 11 -5.88 4.04 -20.74
N GLN A 12 -5.69 4.34 -22.03
CA GLN A 12 -4.89 3.54 -22.95
C GLN A 12 -3.96 4.42 -23.79
N GLY A 13 -2.97 3.80 -24.44
CA GLY A 13 -2.08 4.50 -25.36
C GLY A 13 -1.10 5.45 -24.68
N LEU A 14 -0.78 5.22 -23.40
CA LEU A 14 0.17 6.02 -22.65
C LEU A 14 1.60 5.51 -22.84
N ASP A 15 2.55 6.46 -22.91
CA ASP A 15 3.98 6.17 -22.92
C ASP A 15 4.51 6.21 -21.48
N PRO A 16 5.11 5.12 -20.97
CA PRO A 16 5.69 5.09 -19.63
C PRO A 16 6.85 6.08 -19.44
N GLN A 17 7.44 6.58 -20.54
CA GLN A 17 8.51 7.59 -20.48
C GLN A 17 7.98 9.04 -20.51
N GLN A 18 6.68 9.24 -20.79
CA GLN A 18 6.06 10.56 -20.95
C GLN A 18 4.68 10.61 -20.29
N LEU A 19 4.59 10.14 -19.05
CA LEU A 19 3.33 10.22 -18.30
C LEU A 19 2.98 11.66 -17.98
N ASP A 20 1.74 12.04 -18.33
CA ASP A 20 1.20 13.36 -17.96
C ASP A 20 1.16 13.51 -16.43
N PRO A 21 1.80 14.54 -15.86
CA PRO A 21 1.72 14.83 -14.43
C PRO A 21 0.28 14.97 -13.90
N ALA A 22 -0.70 15.34 -14.74
CA ALA A 22 -2.10 15.39 -14.34
C ALA A 22 -2.68 14.00 -14.02
N ILE A 23 -2.25 12.95 -14.74
CA ILE A 23 -2.62 11.56 -14.44
C ILE A 23 -2.09 11.18 -13.07
N LEU A 24 -0.81 11.47 -12.80
CA LEU A 24 -0.14 11.08 -11.55
C LEU A 24 -0.61 11.87 -10.31
N ARG A 25 -1.32 12.99 -10.52
CA ARG A 25 -2.01 13.77 -9.47
C ARG A 25 -3.50 13.47 -9.36
N SER A 26 -3.99 12.43 -10.05
CA SER A 26 -5.39 12.04 -9.93
C SER A 26 -5.74 11.72 -8.48
N THR A 27 -6.86 12.22 -7.99
CA THR A 27 -7.42 11.90 -6.67
C THR A 27 -8.33 10.68 -6.70
N SER A 28 -8.52 10.08 -7.89
CA SER A 28 -9.29 8.86 -8.09
C SER A 28 -8.44 7.79 -8.76
N PRO A 29 -8.64 6.50 -8.45
CA PRO A 29 -7.90 5.40 -9.06
C PRO A 29 -8.06 5.38 -10.59
N LEU A 30 -6.98 5.03 -11.30
CA LEU A 30 -6.97 4.92 -12.76
C LEU A 30 -6.26 3.64 -13.18
N VAL A 31 -6.90 2.85 -14.03
CA VAL A 31 -6.23 1.74 -14.73
C VAL A 31 -5.54 2.31 -15.99
N LEU A 32 -4.26 2.02 -16.12
CA LEU A 32 -3.41 2.41 -17.25
C LEU A 32 -3.11 1.16 -18.07
N ARG A 33 -3.99 0.88 -19.04
CA ARG A 33 -3.94 -0.35 -19.83
C ARG A 33 -2.72 -0.40 -20.73
N GLY A 34 -1.95 -1.48 -20.64
CA GLY A 34 -0.79 -1.72 -21.44
C GLY A 34 0.38 -0.76 -21.19
N LEU A 35 0.35 0.03 -20.09
CA LEU A 35 1.38 1.03 -19.80
C LEU A 35 2.79 0.47 -19.83
N VAL A 36 2.98 -0.72 -19.26
CA VAL A 36 4.29 -1.36 -19.12
C VAL A 36 4.40 -2.66 -19.95
N ARG A 37 3.55 -2.83 -20.96
CA ARG A 37 3.55 -4.05 -21.81
C ARG A 37 4.87 -4.32 -22.51
N ASP A 38 5.63 -3.26 -22.78
CA ASP A 38 6.90 -3.33 -23.48
C ASP A 38 8.09 -3.58 -22.56
N TRP A 39 7.89 -3.59 -21.26
CA TRP A 39 8.94 -3.99 -20.33
C TRP A 39 9.38 -5.43 -20.57
N PRO A 40 10.69 -5.71 -20.59
CA PRO A 40 11.18 -7.09 -20.77
C PRO A 40 10.61 -8.07 -19.75
N LEU A 41 10.44 -7.66 -18.48
CA LEU A 41 9.82 -8.52 -17.47
C LEU A 41 8.32 -8.76 -17.72
N ALA A 42 7.58 -7.76 -18.18
CA ALA A 42 6.16 -7.93 -18.50
C ALA A 42 5.97 -8.87 -19.71
N ARG A 43 6.82 -8.74 -20.74
CA ARG A 43 6.85 -9.68 -21.88
C ARG A 43 7.19 -11.11 -21.46
N ALA A 44 8.18 -11.26 -20.58
CA ALA A 44 8.54 -12.57 -20.01
C ALA A 44 7.37 -13.15 -19.21
N GLY A 45 6.72 -12.36 -18.36
CA GLY A 45 5.57 -12.78 -17.55
C GLY A 45 4.30 -13.08 -18.36
N ALA A 46 4.09 -12.38 -19.46
CA ALA A 46 3.00 -12.69 -20.39
C ALA A 46 3.26 -14.00 -21.17
N SER A 47 4.53 -14.39 -21.35
CA SER A 47 4.89 -15.65 -22.01
C SER A 47 4.69 -16.86 -21.09
N SER A 48 5.28 -16.85 -19.89
CA SER A 48 5.12 -17.93 -18.89
C SER A 48 5.71 -17.55 -17.53
N ALA A 49 5.29 -18.28 -16.47
CA ALA A 49 5.89 -18.21 -15.13
C ALA A 49 7.40 -18.53 -15.17
N GLN A 50 7.79 -19.53 -15.96
CA GLN A 50 9.18 -19.96 -16.13
C GLN A 50 10.03 -18.82 -16.73
N SER A 51 9.52 -18.15 -17.78
CA SER A 51 10.20 -17.05 -18.44
C SER A 51 10.37 -15.86 -17.50
N ALA A 52 9.34 -15.51 -16.72
CA ALA A 52 9.42 -14.44 -15.72
C ALA A 52 10.44 -14.77 -14.63
N ALA A 53 10.40 -16.00 -14.10
CA ALA A 53 11.35 -16.45 -13.08
C ALA A 53 12.79 -16.46 -13.59
N ALA A 54 13.02 -16.94 -14.82
CA ALA A 54 14.34 -16.93 -15.45
C ALA A 54 14.87 -15.49 -15.63
N TYR A 55 14.00 -14.57 -16.06
CA TYR A 55 14.37 -13.16 -16.20
C TYR A 55 14.76 -12.54 -14.85
N LEU A 56 13.99 -12.77 -13.78
CA LEU A 56 14.30 -12.28 -12.44
C LEU A 56 15.62 -12.82 -11.89
N ARG A 57 15.94 -14.10 -12.15
CA ARG A 57 17.21 -14.72 -11.75
C ARG A 57 18.43 -14.02 -12.34
N GLY A 58 18.31 -13.42 -13.53
CA GLY A 58 19.39 -12.63 -14.15
C GLY A 58 19.84 -11.42 -13.31
N PHE A 59 19.00 -10.95 -12.40
CA PHE A 59 19.29 -9.82 -11.51
C PHE A 59 19.49 -10.23 -10.04
N ASP A 60 19.16 -11.48 -9.68
CA ASP A 60 19.29 -11.98 -8.32
C ASP A 60 20.77 -12.08 -7.90
N ARG A 61 21.11 -11.52 -6.75
CA ARG A 61 22.45 -11.57 -6.17
C ARG A 61 22.58 -12.60 -5.07
N GLY A 62 21.53 -13.41 -4.85
CA GLY A 62 21.49 -14.44 -3.81
C GLY A 62 21.17 -13.90 -2.42
N GLU A 63 20.80 -12.63 -2.30
CA GLU A 63 20.37 -12.05 -1.02
C GLU A 63 19.06 -12.68 -0.55
N ALA A 64 18.97 -12.89 0.78
CA ALA A 64 17.79 -13.50 1.38
C ALA A 64 16.64 -12.46 1.48
N VAL A 65 15.54 -12.74 0.80
CA VAL A 65 14.28 -12.01 0.95
C VAL A 65 13.45 -12.52 2.12
N VAL A 66 12.50 -11.74 2.58
CA VAL A 66 11.50 -12.19 3.56
C VAL A 66 10.27 -12.69 2.79
N ALA A 67 10.04 -13.99 2.84
CA ALA A 67 8.83 -14.62 2.33
C ALA A 67 7.87 -14.87 3.50
N GLN A 68 6.63 -14.41 3.37
CA GLN A 68 5.53 -14.82 4.24
C GLN A 68 5.02 -16.17 3.75
N VAL A 69 4.98 -17.15 4.63
CA VAL A 69 4.55 -18.51 4.28
C VAL A 69 3.38 -18.92 5.17
N GLY A 70 2.27 -19.29 4.55
CA GLY A 70 1.09 -19.78 5.23
C GLY A 70 0.70 -21.20 4.78
N PRO A 71 0.06 -21.99 5.63
CA PRO A 71 -0.42 -23.32 5.26
C PRO A 71 -1.55 -23.22 4.22
N PRO A 72 -1.84 -24.29 3.45
CA PRO A 72 -2.86 -24.27 2.41
C PRO A 72 -4.25 -23.86 2.90
N GLU A 73 -4.57 -24.16 4.15
CA GLU A 73 -5.88 -23.90 4.78
C GLU A 73 -6.23 -22.41 4.87
N ILE A 74 -5.23 -21.52 4.83
CA ILE A 74 -5.52 -20.08 4.82
C ILE A 74 -6.09 -19.59 3.48
N GLY A 75 -6.10 -20.44 2.44
CA GLY A 75 -6.62 -20.09 1.12
C GLY A 75 -5.98 -18.84 0.51
N GLY A 76 -4.70 -18.62 0.79
CA GLY A 76 -3.95 -17.44 0.33
C GLY A 76 -4.22 -16.15 1.11
N ARG A 77 -5.11 -16.14 2.12
CA ARG A 77 -5.44 -14.96 2.92
C ARG A 77 -4.42 -14.78 4.05
N PHE A 78 -3.43 -13.91 3.84
CA PHE A 78 -2.50 -13.49 4.88
C PHE A 78 -3.21 -12.55 5.85
N PHE A 79 -3.43 -13.04 7.08
CA PHE A 79 -4.32 -12.38 8.01
C PHE A 79 -3.96 -12.71 9.48
N TYR A 80 -4.80 -12.30 10.40
CA TYR A 80 -4.70 -12.69 11.80
C TYR A 80 -5.02 -14.18 11.99
N ASN A 81 -4.48 -14.77 13.06
CA ASN A 81 -4.92 -16.06 13.58
C ASN A 81 -6.34 -15.93 14.22
N ALA A 82 -6.89 -17.03 14.69
CA ALA A 82 -8.29 -17.09 15.12
C ALA A 82 -8.62 -16.16 16.31
N ASP A 83 -7.69 -15.95 17.23
CA ASP A 83 -7.87 -15.10 18.41
C ASP A 83 -7.31 -13.68 18.24
N MET A 84 -6.77 -13.36 17.06
CA MET A 84 -6.14 -12.09 16.72
C MET A 84 -4.92 -11.72 17.58
N SER A 85 -4.31 -12.68 18.26
CA SER A 85 -3.06 -12.48 19.02
C SER A 85 -1.80 -12.50 18.17
N GLY A 86 -1.91 -12.92 16.91
CA GLY A 86 -0.82 -13.04 15.95
C GLY A 86 -1.37 -13.28 14.53
N PHE A 87 -0.57 -13.91 13.69
CA PHE A 87 -0.89 -14.12 12.28
C PHE A 87 -1.07 -15.59 11.93
N ASN A 88 -1.78 -15.87 10.84
CA ASN A 88 -1.99 -17.21 10.29
C ASN A 88 -0.84 -17.64 9.34
N PHE A 89 0.26 -16.92 9.34
CA PHE A 89 1.45 -17.14 8.53
C PHE A 89 2.71 -16.84 9.34
N ARG A 90 3.87 -17.22 8.80
CA ARG A 90 5.17 -16.91 9.39
C ARG A 90 6.13 -16.31 8.37
N PRO A 91 7.03 -15.41 8.78
CA PRO A 91 8.12 -14.92 7.93
C PRO A 91 9.25 -15.95 7.86
N GLU A 92 9.79 -16.16 6.66
CA GLU A 92 10.98 -16.98 6.41
C GLU A 92 11.99 -16.14 5.62
N ARG A 93 13.26 -16.17 6.05
CA ARG A 93 14.35 -15.56 5.29
C ARG A 93 14.98 -16.60 4.39
N VAL A 94 14.77 -16.46 3.09
CA VAL A 94 15.23 -17.44 2.10
C VAL A 94 15.76 -16.71 0.85
N PRO A 95 16.74 -17.30 0.11
CA PRO A 95 17.16 -16.74 -1.18
C PRO A 95 15.98 -16.62 -2.14
N LEU A 96 15.92 -15.54 -2.94
CA LEU A 96 14.84 -15.34 -3.91
C LEU A 96 14.74 -16.53 -4.88
N GLY A 97 15.88 -17.09 -5.30
CA GLY A 97 15.92 -18.28 -6.15
C GLY A 97 15.12 -19.45 -5.60
N VAL A 98 15.16 -19.68 -4.26
CA VAL A 98 14.40 -20.76 -3.60
C VAL A 98 12.90 -20.48 -3.65
N VAL A 99 12.49 -19.23 -3.44
CA VAL A 99 11.08 -18.82 -3.59
C VAL A 99 10.59 -19.11 -5.02
N LEU A 100 11.35 -18.68 -6.03
CA LEU A 100 11.00 -18.90 -7.44
C LEU A 100 10.91 -20.39 -7.77
N ASP A 101 11.84 -21.22 -7.29
CA ASP A 101 11.80 -22.69 -7.47
C ASP A 101 10.55 -23.29 -6.84
N THR A 102 10.21 -22.87 -5.62
CA THR A 102 9.02 -23.37 -4.92
C THR A 102 7.75 -22.99 -5.68
N LEU A 103 7.61 -21.74 -6.09
CA LEU A 103 6.45 -21.29 -6.88
C LEU A 103 6.31 -22.03 -8.20
N LEU A 104 7.43 -22.28 -8.92
CA LEU A 104 7.42 -23.03 -10.17
C LEU A 104 7.08 -24.50 -9.99
N ARG A 105 7.62 -25.15 -8.95
CA ARG A 105 7.29 -26.54 -8.61
C ARG A 105 5.80 -26.71 -8.33
N ASP A 106 5.21 -25.75 -7.64
CA ASP A 106 3.85 -25.83 -7.12
C ASP A 106 2.80 -25.23 -8.08
N LEU A 107 3.15 -24.87 -9.32
CA LEU A 107 2.26 -24.25 -10.32
C LEU A 107 0.91 -24.96 -10.50
N HIS A 108 0.95 -26.30 -10.45
CA HIS A 108 -0.21 -27.15 -10.69
C HIS A 108 -0.69 -27.90 -9.43
N ALA A 109 -0.10 -27.58 -8.27
CA ALA A 109 -0.53 -28.16 -7.02
C ALA A 109 -1.93 -27.68 -6.67
N SER A 110 -2.80 -28.61 -6.20
CA SER A 110 -4.17 -28.32 -5.84
C SER A 110 -4.28 -27.50 -4.54
N GLN A 111 -3.38 -27.73 -3.60
CA GLN A 111 -3.32 -27.07 -2.29
C GLN A 111 -1.88 -26.70 -1.93
N PRO A 112 -1.24 -25.78 -2.65
CA PRO A 112 0.10 -25.35 -2.30
C PRO A 112 0.07 -24.49 -1.03
N PRO A 113 1.17 -24.42 -0.26
CA PRO A 113 1.35 -23.38 0.73
C PRO A 113 1.19 -22.00 0.11
N ALA A 114 0.60 -21.06 0.84
CA ALA A 114 0.57 -19.67 0.41
C ALA A 114 1.96 -19.05 0.61
N ILE A 115 2.51 -18.44 -0.44
CA ILE A 115 3.84 -17.80 -0.43
C ILE A 115 3.69 -16.37 -0.95
N TYR A 116 4.23 -15.42 -0.18
CA TYR A 116 4.19 -14.01 -0.52
C TYR A 116 5.48 -13.30 -0.11
N VAL A 117 6.22 -12.83 -1.09
CA VAL A 117 7.35 -11.90 -0.91
C VAL A 117 6.81 -10.50 -1.16
N GLY A 118 6.76 -9.67 -0.13
CA GLY A 118 6.17 -8.34 -0.19
C GLY A 118 7.19 -7.24 0.06
N SER A 119 6.96 -6.08 -0.54
CA SER A 119 7.73 -4.84 -0.32
C SER A 119 9.25 -5.00 -0.41
N THR A 120 9.73 -5.86 -1.31
CA THR A 120 11.17 -6.07 -1.51
C THR A 120 11.73 -5.01 -2.44
N THR A 121 12.64 -4.15 -1.93
CA THR A 121 13.22 -3.03 -2.67
C THR A 121 14.02 -3.52 -3.88
N LEU A 122 13.66 -3.04 -5.08
CA LEU A 122 14.28 -3.46 -6.34
C LEU A 122 15.79 -3.22 -6.37
N ASP A 123 16.21 -2.01 -6.04
CA ASP A 123 17.62 -1.61 -6.19
C ASP A 123 18.55 -2.37 -5.24
N THR A 124 18.03 -2.86 -4.12
CA THR A 124 18.77 -3.68 -3.15
C THR A 124 18.87 -5.15 -3.58
N TYR A 125 17.75 -5.76 -3.94
CA TYR A 125 17.68 -7.22 -4.13
C TYR A 125 17.82 -7.65 -5.58
N LEU A 126 17.47 -6.78 -6.53
CA LEU A 126 17.52 -7.03 -7.97
C LEU A 126 18.16 -5.86 -8.71
N PRO A 127 19.43 -5.51 -8.38
CA PRO A 127 20.08 -4.33 -8.94
C PRO A 127 20.15 -4.40 -10.46
N GLY A 128 19.76 -3.29 -11.12
CA GLY A 128 19.68 -3.19 -12.58
C GLY A 128 18.31 -3.52 -13.17
N LEU A 129 17.43 -4.24 -12.45
CA LEU A 129 16.09 -4.59 -12.95
C LEU A 129 15.28 -3.34 -13.32
N ARG A 130 15.34 -2.30 -12.49
CA ARG A 130 14.66 -1.01 -12.72
C ARG A 130 15.11 -0.34 -14.02
N ALA A 131 16.40 -0.33 -14.31
CA ALA A 131 16.93 0.25 -15.54
C ALA A 131 16.48 -0.47 -16.82
N HIS A 132 16.24 -1.78 -16.71
CA HIS A 132 15.71 -2.60 -17.82
C HIS A 132 14.19 -2.49 -17.98
N ASN A 133 13.48 -1.98 -16.97
CA ASN A 133 12.03 -1.80 -16.96
C ASN A 133 11.71 -0.33 -16.57
N PRO A 134 12.10 0.63 -17.44
CA PRO A 134 12.08 2.04 -17.07
C PRO A 134 10.67 2.64 -17.10
N ILE A 135 10.46 3.60 -16.19
CA ILE A 135 9.28 4.46 -16.18
C ILE A 135 9.70 5.87 -15.69
N ALA A 136 9.21 6.91 -16.35
CA ALA A 136 9.44 8.27 -15.93
C ALA A 136 8.35 8.72 -14.96
N LEU A 137 8.72 8.92 -13.69
CA LEU A 137 7.84 9.48 -12.66
C LEU A 137 8.35 10.87 -12.28
N PRO A 138 7.45 11.87 -12.14
CA PRO A 138 7.84 13.27 -12.17
C PRO A 138 8.48 13.82 -10.90
N GLN A 139 8.61 13.06 -9.83
CA GLN A 139 9.10 13.58 -8.56
C GLN A 139 10.10 12.63 -7.90
N GLY A 140 11.38 13.03 -7.91
CA GLY A 140 12.44 12.37 -7.16
C GLY A 140 12.67 10.91 -7.59
N GLU A 141 13.28 10.14 -6.70
CA GLU A 141 13.42 8.70 -6.87
C GLU A 141 12.31 8.00 -6.07
N PRO A 142 11.21 7.52 -6.71
CA PRO A 142 10.18 6.77 -6.01
C PRO A 142 10.76 5.46 -5.47
N LEU A 143 10.28 5.04 -4.31
CA LEU A 143 10.62 3.73 -3.79
C LEU A 143 10.02 2.66 -4.70
N ALA A 144 10.87 1.90 -5.38
CA ALA A 144 10.47 0.81 -6.24
C ALA A 144 10.57 -0.52 -5.49
N SER A 145 9.48 -1.29 -5.45
CA SER A 145 9.41 -2.58 -4.77
C SER A 145 8.81 -3.65 -5.66
N ILE A 146 9.23 -4.91 -5.45
CA ILE A 146 8.68 -6.08 -6.12
C ILE A 146 7.87 -6.94 -5.15
N TRP A 147 6.83 -7.57 -5.66
CA TRP A 147 5.88 -8.40 -4.95
C TRP A 147 5.69 -9.69 -5.73
N ILE A 148 6.06 -10.82 -5.13
CA ILE A 148 6.08 -12.12 -5.78
C ILE A 148 5.29 -13.12 -4.93
N GLY A 149 4.46 -13.94 -5.56
CA GLY A 149 3.72 -14.97 -4.82
C GLY A 149 2.84 -15.82 -5.70
N ASN A 150 2.14 -16.73 -5.07
CA ASN A 150 1.08 -17.50 -5.72
C ASN A 150 -0.31 -16.84 -5.54
N ARG A 151 -1.39 -17.60 -5.41
CA ARG A 151 -2.76 -17.11 -5.23
C ARG A 151 -2.94 -16.50 -3.83
N THR A 152 -2.48 -15.28 -3.65
CA THR A 152 -2.53 -14.56 -2.38
C THR A 152 -3.67 -13.56 -2.33
N ARG A 153 -4.20 -13.30 -1.13
CA ARG A 153 -5.24 -12.32 -0.86
C ARG A 153 -4.77 -11.42 0.27
N ILE A 154 -4.55 -10.15 -0.05
CA ILE A 154 -4.11 -9.13 0.91
C ILE A 154 -5.31 -8.29 1.30
N ALA A 155 -5.63 -8.28 2.58
CA ALA A 155 -6.79 -7.56 3.13
C ALA A 155 -6.73 -6.07 2.80
N ALA A 156 -7.89 -5.43 2.67
CA ALA A 156 -7.95 -4.01 2.34
C ALA A 156 -7.22 -3.17 3.39
N HIS A 157 -6.27 -2.40 2.93
CA HIS A 157 -5.44 -1.47 3.70
C HIS A 157 -5.27 -0.17 2.90
N GLN A 158 -4.69 0.83 3.52
CA GLN A 158 -4.37 2.09 2.86
C GLN A 158 -2.90 2.43 3.07
N ASP A 159 -2.29 3.01 2.04
CA ASP A 159 -0.92 3.48 2.06
C ASP A 159 -0.88 5.01 2.07
N LEU A 160 0.08 5.59 2.81
CA LEU A 160 0.29 7.03 2.82
C LEU A 160 0.83 7.57 1.48
N PRO A 161 1.77 6.91 0.78
CA PRO A 161 2.22 7.37 -0.53
C PRO A 161 1.17 7.12 -1.63
N ASP A 162 1.25 7.91 -2.71
CA ASP A 162 0.67 7.52 -4.00
C ASP A 162 1.39 6.27 -4.51
N ASN A 163 0.68 5.42 -5.23
CA ASN A 163 1.14 4.10 -5.65
C ASN A 163 0.83 3.85 -7.13
N LEU A 164 1.84 3.52 -7.91
CA LEU A 164 1.67 2.98 -9.26
C LEU A 164 2.03 1.50 -9.25
N ALA A 165 1.03 0.64 -9.31
CA ALA A 165 1.14 -0.81 -9.24
C ALA A 165 1.14 -1.42 -10.65
N CYS A 166 2.28 -1.95 -11.12
CA CYS A 166 2.48 -2.51 -12.45
C CYS A 166 2.47 -4.04 -12.39
N VAL A 167 1.47 -4.69 -12.98
CA VAL A 167 1.43 -6.15 -13.08
C VAL A 167 2.37 -6.60 -14.19
N VAL A 168 3.32 -7.48 -13.87
CA VAL A 168 4.33 -7.96 -14.82
C VAL A 168 4.28 -9.47 -15.05
N ALA A 169 3.63 -10.25 -14.17
CA ALA A 169 3.32 -11.66 -14.40
C ALA A 169 2.07 -12.07 -13.61
N GLY A 170 1.30 -13.00 -14.14
CA GLY A 170 0.00 -13.42 -13.61
C GLY A 170 -1.06 -12.34 -13.76
N ARG A 171 -2.22 -12.55 -13.14
CA ARG A 171 -3.32 -11.57 -13.11
C ARG A 171 -3.64 -11.20 -11.68
N ARG A 172 -4.06 -9.95 -11.46
CA ARG A 172 -4.49 -9.46 -10.15
C ARG A 172 -5.83 -8.77 -10.24
N ARG A 173 -6.67 -8.98 -9.21
CA ARG A 173 -7.87 -8.19 -8.99
C ARG A 173 -7.61 -7.22 -7.86
N PHE A 174 -7.96 -5.97 -8.09
CA PHE A 174 -7.95 -4.92 -7.09
C PHE A 174 -9.39 -4.51 -6.80
N THR A 175 -9.73 -4.46 -5.51
CA THR A 175 -10.99 -3.86 -5.05
C THR A 175 -10.64 -2.68 -4.16
N LEU A 176 -11.07 -1.48 -4.57
CA LEU A 176 -10.72 -0.22 -3.92
C LEU A 176 -11.95 0.44 -3.31
N PHE A 177 -11.71 1.15 -2.20
CA PHE A 177 -12.75 1.94 -1.55
C PHE A 177 -12.21 3.34 -1.27
N PRO A 178 -13.07 4.40 -1.38
CA PRO A 178 -12.68 5.75 -1.03
C PRO A 178 -12.25 5.86 0.44
N PRO A 179 -11.40 6.85 0.78
CA PRO A 179 -10.91 7.05 2.14
C PRO A 179 -12.01 7.20 3.21
N ASP A 180 -13.15 7.78 2.85
CA ASP A 180 -14.30 8.01 3.74
C ASP A 180 -15.04 6.73 4.16
N GLN A 181 -14.71 5.58 3.55
CA GLN A 181 -15.29 4.28 3.92
C GLN A 181 -14.65 3.63 5.14
N LEU A 182 -13.75 4.31 5.86
CA LEU A 182 -13.04 3.82 7.05
C LEU A 182 -13.97 3.09 8.05
N ALA A 183 -15.08 3.70 8.43
CA ALA A 183 -16.02 3.14 9.40
C ALA A 183 -16.77 1.90 8.88
N ASN A 184 -16.93 1.79 7.56
CA ASN A 184 -17.67 0.73 6.88
C ASN A 184 -16.80 -0.49 6.57
N LEU A 185 -15.48 -0.33 6.63
CA LEU A 185 -14.48 -1.38 6.36
C LEU A 185 -14.07 -2.17 7.62
N TYR A 186 -14.55 -1.79 8.80
CA TYR A 186 -14.24 -2.49 10.05
C TYR A 186 -12.75 -2.75 10.24
N ILE A 187 -11.99 -1.69 10.39
CA ILE A 187 -10.54 -1.75 10.51
C ILE A 187 -10.12 -2.42 11.82
N GLY A 188 -9.16 -3.32 11.71
CA GLY A 188 -8.61 -4.09 12.83
C GLY A 188 -7.64 -3.30 13.72
N PRO A 189 -6.81 -4.00 14.50
CA PRO A 189 -5.82 -3.36 15.38
C PRO A 189 -4.91 -2.39 14.64
N LEU A 190 -4.58 -1.27 15.30
CA LEU A 190 -3.70 -0.25 14.73
C LEU A 190 -2.22 -0.59 14.89
N ASP A 191 -1.87 -1.37 15.90
CA ASP A 191 -0.51 -1.68 16.35
C ASP A 191 -0.06 -3.12 16.06
N LEU A 192 -1.01 -4.03 15.82
CA LEU A 192 -0.71 -5.40 15.37
C LEU A 192 -1.27 -5.56 13.94
N THR A 193 -0.39 -5.52 12.93
CA THR A 193 -0.80 -5.47 11.52
C THR A 193 -0.11 -6.54 10.68
N PRO A 194 -0.84 -7.24 9.78
CA PRO A 194 -0.25 -8.29 8.94
C PRO A 194 0.78 -7.79 7.92
N ALA A 195 0.66 -6.53 7.49
CA ALA A 195 1.43 -5.96 6.39
C ALA A 195 1.98 -4.54 6.68
N GLY A 196 2.15 -4.18 7.96
CA GLY A 196 2.65 -2.87 8.37
C GLY A 196 1.58 -1.78 8.43
N GLN A 197 0.38 -2.00 7.90
CA GLN A 197 -0.76 -1.08 7.93
C GLN A 197 -1.98 -1.76 8.54
N PRO A 198 -2.86 -1.03 9.25
CA PRO A 198 -4.14 -1.54 9.70
C PRO A 198 -4.98 -2.04 8.52
N VAL A 199 -5.62 -3.17 8.67
CA VAL A 199 -6.36 -3.83 7.59
C VAL A 199 -7.84 -4.00 7.94
N SER A 200 -8.69 -4.04 6.93
CA SER A 200 -10.09 -4.42 7.10
C SER A 200 -10.23 -5.86 7.62
N LEU A 201 -11.11 -6.06 8.59
CA LEU A 201 -11.45 -7.40 9.10
C LEU A 201 -12.40 -8.17 8.18
N VAL A 202 -13.02 -7.49 7.22
CA VAL A 202 -13.94 -8.10 6.26
C VAL A 202 -13.17 -8.98 5.28
N ASP A 203 -13.62 -10.22 5.07
CA ASP A 203 -13.17 -11.01 3.92
C ASP A 203 -13.92 -10.54 2.68
N ILE A 204 -13.26 -9.75 1.85
CA ILE A 204 -13.87 -9.12 0.67
C ILE A 204 -14.30 -10.16 -0.38
N ALA A 205 -13.60 -11.31 -0.45
CA ALA A 205 -13.96 -12.38 -1.35
C ALA A 205 -15.21 -13.16 -0.90
N ALA A 206 -15.52 -13.15 0.42
CA ALA A 206 -16.67 -13.84 1.00
C ALA A 206 -17.20 -13.04 2.22
N PRO A 207 -17.83 -11.86 2.01
CA PRO A 207 -18.20 -10.97 3.08
C PRO A 207 -19.35 -11.52 3.94
N ASP A 208 -19.12 -11.54 5.26
CA ASP A 208 -20.14 -11.85 6.25
C ASP A 208 -20.89 -10.56 6.65
N LEU A 209 -22.00 -10.29 5.98
CA LEU A 209 -22.82 -9.11 6.23
C LEU A 209 -23.62 -9.17 7.54
N GLN A 210 -23.75 -10.34 8.18
CA GLN A 210 -24.34 -10.44 9.52
C GLN A 210 -23.35 -9.91 10.57
N ARG A 211 -22.08 -10.29 10.45
CA ARG A 211 -20.99 -9.80 11.31
C ARG A 211 -20.59 -8.36 11.00
N PHE A 212 -20.60 -7.96 9.73
CA PHE A 212 -20.12 -6.67 9.24
C PHE A 212 -21.20 -5.92 8.44
N PRO A 213 -22.35 -5.54 9.05
CA PRO A 213 -23.49 -5.01 8.30
C PRO A 213 -23.21 -3.69 7.56
N ARG A 214 -22.34 -2.80 8.08
CA ARG A 214 -22.01 -1.56 7.39
C ARG A 214 -21.16 -1.77 6.13
N TYR A 215 -20.54 -2.96 5.98
CA TYR A 215 -19.79 -3.26 4.78
C TYR A 215 -20.64 -3.20 3.49
N ALA A 216 -21.96 -3.44 3.60
CA ALA A 216 -22.87 -3.21 2.48
C ALA A 216 -22.80 -1.78 1.94
N GLN A 217 -22.62 -0.77 2.81
CA GLN A 217 -22.44 0.62 2.39
C GLN A 217 -21.09 0.84 1.68
N ALA A 218 -20.02 0.18 2.16
CA ALA A 218 -18.73 0.25 1.47
C ALA A 218 -18.81 -0.34 0.06
N LEU A 219 -19.57 -1.42 -0.15
CA LEU A 219 -19.76 -2.03 -1.47
C LEU A 219 -20.42 -1.08 -2.48
N ASP A 220 -21.32 -0.21 -2.06
CA ASP A 220 -21.94 0.81 -2.94
C ASP A 220 -20.92 1.81 -3.53
N HIS A 221 -19.76 1.94 -2.87
CA HIS A 221 -18.66 2.81 -3.28
C HIS A 221 -17.45 2.04 -3.83
N ALA A 222 -17.51 0.71 -3.85
CA ALA A 222 -16.40 -0.13 -4.28
C ALA A 222 -16.10 0.04 -5.77
N LEU A 223 -14.81 0.11 -6.09
CA LEU A 223 -14.28 0.10 -7.45
C LEU A 223 -13.46 -1.17 -7.66
N VAL A 224 -13.57 -1.77 -8.85
CA VAL A 224 -12.84 -3.01 -9.15
C VAL A 224 -12.13 -2.93 -10.50
N ALA A 225 -10.94 -3.56 -10.57
CA ALA A 225 -10.26 -3.84 -11.82
C ALA A 225 -9.51 -5.16 -11.76
N GLU A 226 -9.50 -5.90 -12.87
CA GLU A 226 -8.55 -6.99 -13.11
C GLU A 226 -7.46 -6.49 -14.04
N LEU A 227 -6.22 -6.75 -13.67
CA LEU A 227 -5.03 -6.37 -14.42
C LEU A 227 -4.28 -7.61 -14.88
N ALA A 228 -3.79 -7.54 -16.12
CA ALA A 228 -2.93 -8.54 -16.75
C ALA A 228 -1.48 -8.02 -16.88
N PRO A 229 -0.51 -8.87 -17.24
CA PRO A 229 0.85 -8.42 -17.47
C PRO A 229 0.91 -7.28 -18.51
N GLY A 230 1.54 -6.19 -18.14
CA GLY A 230 1.63 -4.96 -18.93
C GLY A 230 0.69 -3.84 -18.48
N ASP A 231 -0.35 -4.13 -17.68
CA ASP A 231 -1.24 -3.12 -17.12
C ASP A 231 -0.66 -2.50 -15.84
N ALA A 232 -1.07 -1.28 -15.55
CA ALA A 232 -0.78 -0.63 -14.28
C ALA A 232 -2.04 -0.02 -13.66
N LEU A 233 -2.02 0.15 -12.34
CA LEU A 233 -3.05 0.83 -11.56
C LEU A 233 -2.43 1.95 -10.75
N LEU A 234 -2.91 3.16 -10.97
CA LEU A 234 -2.65 4.29 -10.09
C LEU A 234 -3.63 4.22 -8.91
N ILE A 235 -3.09 4.13 -7.71
CA ILE A 235 -3.83 4.17 -6.45
C ILE A 235 -3.41 5.45 -5.73
N PRO A 236 -4.29 6.47 -5.64
CA PRO A 236 -3.95 7.67 -4.90
C PRO A 236 -3.76 7.40 -3.42
N SER A 237 -2.97 8.24 -2.77
CA SER A 237 -2.75 8.20 -1.31
C SER A 237 -4.04 7.97 -0.53
N MET A 238 -4.00 7.13 0.50
CA MET A 238 -5.08 6.84 1.43
C MET A 238 -6.31 6.10 0.85
N TRP A 239 -6.31 5.69 -0.42
CA TRP A 239 -7.35 4.80 -0.94
C TRP A 239 -7.19 3.39 -0.37
N TRP A 240 -8.28 2.85 0.20
CA TRP A 240 -8.32 1.46 0.65
C TRP A 240 -8.23 0.52 -0.55
N HIS A 241 -7.34 -0.47 -0.47
CA HIS A 241 -7.19 -1.43 -1.56
C HIS A 241 -6.98 -2.85 -1.04
N HIS A 242 -7.82 -3.75 -1.54
CA HIS A 242 -7.70 -5.20 -1.42
C HIS A 242 -7.09 -5.75 -2.69
N VAL A 243 -6.17 -6.70 -2.57
CA VAL A 243 -5.45 -7.25 -3.71
C VAL A 243 -5.52 -8.77 -3.71
N GLU A 244 -6.03 -9.33 -4.79
CA GLU A 244 -6.07 -10.77 -5.04
C GLU A 244 -5.15 -11.14 -6.20
N ALA A 245 -4.24 -12.06 -5.98
CA ALA A 245 -3.46 -12.70 -7.03
C ALA A 245 -4.24 -13.90 -7.59
N LEU A 246 -4.56 -13.89 -8.88
CA LEU A 246 -5.49 -14.83 -9.50
C LEU A 246 -4.82 -16.08 -10.09
N GLU A 247 -3.49 -16.05 -10.24
CA GLU A 247 -2.73 -17.14 -10.85
C GLU A 247 -1.80 -17.83 -9.84
N SER A 248 -1.27 -19.00 -10.20
CA SER A 248 -0.31 -19.74 -9.34
C SER A 248 1.08 -19.10 -9.27
N PHE A 249 1.37 -18.14 -10.17
CA PHE A 249 2.60 -17.35 -10.17
C PHE A 249 2.26 -15.91 -10.53
N ASN A 250 2.62 -14.97 -9.66
CA ASN A 250 2.31 -13.56 -9.84
C ASN A 250 3.49 -12.70 -9.47
N VAL A 251 3.75 -11.68 -10.28
CA VAL A 251 4.76 -10.66 -10.00
C VAL A 251 4.16 -9.28 -10.28
N LEU A 252 4.38 -8.36 -9.34
CA LEU A 252 4.02 -6.96 -9.47
C LEU A 252 5.23 -6.11 -9.08
N ILE A 253 5.45 -5.02 -9.78
CA ILE A 253 6.38 -3.95 -9.39
C ILE A 253 5.53 -2.73 -9.08
N ASN A 254 5.79 -2.10 -7.95
CA ASN A 254 5.16 -0.83 -7.63
C ASN A 254 6.18 0.27 -7.38
N PHE A 255 5.69 1.49 -7.54
CA PHE A 255 6.43 2.72 -7.27
C PHE A 255 5.61 3.54 -6.28
N TRP A 256 6.23 3.88 -5.15
CA TRP A 256 5.65 4.74 -4.14
C TRP A 256 6.35 6.11 -4.12
N TRP A 257 5.56 7.17 -4.11
CA TRP A 257 6.06 8.53 -3.91
C TRP A 257 5.14 9.32 -2.99
N ARG A 258 5.68 10.36 -2.40
CA ARG A 258 4.92 11.29 -1.57
C ARG A 258 4.92 12.68 -2.21
N GLN A 259 3.80 13.37 -2.09
CA GLN A 259 3.70 14.78 -2.47
C GLN A 259 4.02 15.70 -1.27
N SER A 260 4.18 15.13 -0.07
CA SER A 260 4.52 15.85 1.16
C SER A 260 6.03 16.08 1.29
N PRO A 261 6.45 17.15 2.00
CA PRO A 261 7.85 17.41 2.29
C PRO A 261 8.57 16.24 2.97
N ALA A 262 9.85 16.04 2.65
CA ALA A 262 10.65 14.91 3.15
C ALA A 262 10.82 14.89 4.68
N TYR A 263 10.75 16.05 5.33
CA TYR A 263 10.84 16.15 6.79
C TYR A 263 9.60 15.61 7.52
N MET A 264 8.48 15.42 6.84
CA MET A 264 7.26 14.94 7.49
C MET A 264 7.38 13.47 7.89
N ASP A 265 6.95 13.18 9.12
CA ASP A 265 6.84 11.85 9.68
C ASP A 265 5.49 11.20 9.30
N SER A 266 5.26 9.96 9.78
CA SER A 266 4.00 9.26 9.60
C SER A 266 2.87 9.95 10.39
N PRO A 267 1.73 10.28 9.76
CA PRO A 267 0.53 10.76 10.47
C PRO A 267 0.01 9.76 11.53
N MET A 268 0.34 8.48 11.42
CA MET A 268 0.00 7.47 12.42
C MET A 268 0.63 7.80 13.79
N ASN A 269 1.83 8.40 13.83
CA ASN A 269 2.46 8.83 15.08
C ASN A 269 1.64 9.93 15.78
N ALA A 270 1.08 10.87 14.99
CA ALA A 270 0.18 11.90 15.53
C ALA A 270 -1.12 11.27 16.05
N LEU A 271 -1.70 10.30 15.34
CA LEU A 271 -2.87 9.56 15.81
C LEU A 271 -2.59 8.82 17.11
N MET A 272 -1.47 8.09 17.21
CA MET A 272 -1.10 7.37 18.45
C MET A 272 -0.93 8.34 19.63
N LEU A 273 -0.30 9.49 19.40
CA LEU A 273 -0.16 10.54 20.43
C LEU A 273 -1.52 11.12 20.83
N ALA A 274 -2.41 11.36 19.88
CA ALA A 274 -3.76 11.85 20.17
C ALA A 274 -4.61 10.80 20.93
N LEU A 275 -4.46 9.51 20.62
CA LEU A 275 -5.08 8.43 21.40
C LEU A 275 -4.60 8.45 22.87
N LEU A 276 -3.30 8.68 23.09
CA LEU A 276 -2.71 8.75 24.41
C LEU A 276 -3.16 9.99 25.21
N THR A 277 -3.36 11.13 24.54
CA THR A 277 -3.48 12.43 25.24
C THR A 277 -4.87 13.07 25.16
N ILE A 278 -5.71 12.69 24.17
CA ILE A 278 -6.97 13.39 23.88
C ILE A 278 -8.18 12.46 24.01
N ARG A 279 -8.08 11.21 23.56
CA ARG A 279 -9.24 10.30 23.45
C ARG A 279 -10.07 10.20 24.73
N ASP A 280 -9.43 10.13 25.88
CA ASP A 280 -10.08 9.86 27.16
C ASP A 280 -10.41 11.15 27.98
N LEU A 281 -10.23 12.33 27.37
CA LEU A 281 -10.69 13.60 27.97
C LEU A 281 -12.23 13.65 28.05
N PRO A 282 -12.82 14.47 28.93
CA PRO A 282 -14.26 14.78 28.92
C PRO A 282 -14.71 15.28 27.52
N ALA A 283 -15.97 15.00 27.17
CA ALA A 283 -16.50 15.28 25.84
C ALA A 283 -16.32 16.75 25.40
N GLU A 284 -16.57 17.69 26.31
CA GLU A 284 -16.41 19.13 26.03
C GLU A 284 -14.96 19.52 25.74
N GLN A 285 -14.01 18.92 26.48
CA GLN A 285 -12.58 19.15 26.23
C GLN A 285 -12.13 18.55 24.91
N ARG A 286 -12.63 17.35 24.56
CA ARG A 286 -12.36 16.76 23.23
C ARG A 286 -12.89 17.65 22.10
N ALA A 287 -14.09 18.20 22.24
CA ALA A 287 -14.65 19.13 21.26
C ALA A 287 -13.78 20.38 21.11
N THR A 288 -13.28 20.93 22.22
CA THR A 288 -12.34 22.06 22.17
C THR A 288 -11.03 21.69 21.44
N TRP A 289 -10.46 20.52 21.74
CA TRP A 289 -9.26 20.04 21.06
C TRP A 289 -9.48 19.79 19.58
N GLN A 290 -10.66 19.34 19.16
CA GLN A 290 -11.02 19.22 17.74
C GLN A 290 -10.92 20.58 17.03
N GLU A 291 -11.42 21.67 17.63
CA GLU A 291 -11.29 23.02 17.11
C GLU A 291 -9.82 23.50 17.06
N VAL A 292 -9.02 23.17 18.08
CA VAL A 292 -7.58 23.49 18.10
C VAL A 292 -6.85 22.78 16.93
N PHE A 293 -7.13 21.48 16.72
CA PHE A 293 -6.53 20.74 15.63
C PHE A 293 -7.02 21.26 14.26
N ARG A 294 -8.30 21.58 14.14
CA ARG A 294 -8.85 22.18 12.93
C ARG A 294 -8.10 23.45 12.57
N HIS A 295 -7.95 24.37 13.52
CA HIS A 295 -7.31 25.68 13.31
C HIS A 295 -5.81 25.57 12.96
N TYR A 296 -5.04 24.73 13.65
CA TYR A 296 -3.58 24.69 13.49
C TYR A 296 -3.07 23.61 12.53
N VAL A 297 -3.87 22.58 12.24
CA VAL A 297 -3.40 21.38 11.52
C VAL A 297 -4.20 21.10 10.24
N PHE A 298 -5.54 21.13 10.31
CA PHE A 298 -6.38 20.71 9.19
C PHE A 298 -6.79 21.84 8.27
N GLU A 299 -7.01 23.04 8.79
CA GLU A 299 -7.44 24.23 8.04
C GLU A 299 -6.59 25.47 8.40
N PRO A 300 -5.22 25.36 8.44
CA PRO A 300 -4.42 26.54 8.67
C PRO A 300 -4.45 27.44 7.42
N ASP A 301 -4.46 28.74 7.64
CA ASP A 301 -4.37 29.78 6.61
C ASP A 301 -3.38 30.88 7.01
N ASP A 302 -3.22 31.89 6.15
CA ASP A 302 -2.31 32.99 6.41
C ASP A 302 -2.62 33.76 7.70
N SER A 303 -3.88 33.79 8.16
CA SER A 303 -4.31 34.46 9.38
C SER A 303 -3.94 33.71 10.65
N THR A 304 -3.69 32.38 10.57
CA THR A 304 -3.40 31.51 11.73
C THR A 304 -2.24 32.02 12.58
N ALA A 305 -1.21 32.62 11.95
CA ALA A 305 -0.03 33.15 12.64
C ALA A 305 0.28 34.62 12.30
N ALA A 306 -0.57 35.32 11.53
CA ALA A 306 -0.32 36.68 11.06
C ALA A 306 -0.17 37.73 12.19
N HIS A 307 -0.83 37.48 13.32
CA HIS A 307 -0.76 38.36 14.51
C HIS A 307 0.57 38.22 15.29
N LEU A 308 1.41 37.24 14.95
CA LEU A 308 2.69 37.02 15.60
C LEU A 308 3.83 37.63 14.74
N PRO A 309 4.76 38.38 15.34
CA PRO A 309 5.99 38.74 14.65
C PRO A 309 6.80 37.48 14.30
N ASP A 310 7.53 37.51 13.18
CA ASP A 310 8.22 36.34 12.65
C ASP A 310 9.11 35.63 13.69
N ALA A 311 9.82 36.39 14.51
CA ALA A 311 10.69 35.85 15.57
C ALA A 311 9.92 35.07 16.66
N ALA A 312 8.62 35.27 16.80
CA ALA A 312 7.77 34.64 17.81
C ALA A 312 6.93 33.47 17.29
N ARG A 313 6.93 33.21 15.97
CA ARG A 313 6.10 32.16 15.37
C ARG A 313 6.51 30.76 15.81
N GLY A 314 7.80 30.52 16.05
CA GLY A 314 8.28 29.20 16.52
C GLY A 314 7.83 28.06 15.62
N VAL A 315 7.07 27.11 16.16
CA VAL A 315 6.53 25.95 15.39
C VAL A 315 5.43 26.32 14.39
N LEU A 316 4.90 27.54 14.43
CA LEU A 316 3.93 28.04 13.46
C LEU A 316 4.60 28.76 12.27
N ALA A 317 5.92 28.93 12.30
CA ALA A 317 6.66 29.35 11.10
C ALA A 317 6.68 28.23 10.06
N PRO A 318 6.90 28.54 8.77
CA PRO A 318 7.14 27.51 7.75
C PRO A 318 8.23 26.53 8.23
N MET A 319 7.90 25.24 8.17
CA MET A 319 8.78 24.19 8.69
C MET A 319 9.79 23.76 7.64
N ASP A 320 11.03 23.55 8.10
CA ASP A 320 12.14 22.98 7.35
C ASP A 320 12.75 21.77 8.09
N ASP A 321 13.79 21.17 7.53
CA ASP A 321 14.47 20.01 8.13
C ASP A 321 15.06 20.32 9.52
N ALA A 322 15.52 21.54 9.77
CA ALA A 322 16.14 21.91 11.05
C ALA A 322 15.09 22.10 12.13
N SER A 323 14.02 22.84 11.84
CA SER A 323 12.89 23.05 12.75
C SER A 323 12.15 21.74 13.03
N ALA A 324 11.99 20.86 12.02
CA ALA A 324 11.40 19.54 12.19
C ALA A 324 12.26 18.66 13.12
N ARG A 325 13.58 18.63 12.96
CA ARG A 325 14.48 17.91 13.89
C ARG A 325 14.38 18.46 15.32
N SER A 326 14.35 19.77 15.48
CA SER A 326 14.21 20.41 16.77
C SER A 326 12.86 20.06 17.45
N LEU A 327 11.77 20.06 16.69
CA LEU A 327 10.45 19.67 17.19
C LEU A 327 10.42 18.22 17.65
N ARG A 328 10.96 17.28 16.83
CA ARG A 328 11.08 15.86 17.23
C ARG A 328 11.88 15.68 18.51
N ALA A 329 13.03 16.31 18.64
CA ALA A 329 13.84 16.21 19.85
C ALA A 329 13.09 16.68 21.09
N ARG A 330 12.34 17.77 20.97
CA ARG A 330 11.49 18.31 22.04
C ARG A 330 10.33 17.38 22.42
N LEU A 331 9.68 16.75 21.42
CA LEU A 331 8.62 15.77 21.66
C LEU A 331 9.17 14.53 22.36
N LEU A 332 10.28 13.96 21.88
CA LEU A 332 10.94 12.81 22.50
C LEU A 332 11.31 13.08 23.97
N GLN A 333 11.87 14.26 24.26
CA GLN A 333 12.21 14.65 25.63
C GLN A 333 10.96 14.71 26.54
N ARG A 334 9.83 15.24 26.03
CA ARG A 334 8.58 15.34 26.81
C ARG A 334 7.89 14.00 27.01
N LEU A 335 8.01 13.07 26.08
CA LEU A 335 7.41 11.74 26.18
C LEU A 335 8.20 10.77 27.06
N ASN A 336 9.48 11.08 27.35
CA ASN A 336 10.33 10.29 28.24
C ASN A 336 10.28 10.77 29.72
N LEU A 337 9.43 11.73 30.06
CA LEU A 337 9.16 12.18 31.41
C LEU A 337 7.99 11.41 32.03
#